data_f08cd0f167d5a13f7407c51f596b5030
#
_entry.id   f08cd0f167d5a13f7407c51f596b5030
#
_cell.length_a   1.000
_cell.length_b   1.000
_cell.length_c   1.000
_cell.angle_alpha   90.00
_cell.angle_beta   90.00
_cell.angle_gamma   90.00
#
_symmetry.space_group_name_H-M   'P 1'
#
loop_
_entity.id
_entity.type
_entity.pdbx_description
1 polymer ?
#
loop_
_entity_poly.entity_id
_entity_poly.type
_entity_poly.pdbx_seq_one_letter_code
_entity_poly.pdbx_strand_id
1 'polypeptide(L)'
;MDEIFIASLCKNGILGGAIYVDKNHITYRTNKLTVSEKYRNLKMPIKDIIEITSGRMLFFPTVTISLKHDYKYKFIIFNKKKFLSTMNELRHS
;
A
#
# COMPACT_ATOMS: atom_id res chain seq x y z
N MET A 1 16.51 0.09 -4.25
CA MET A 1 16.16 -1.33 -4.45
C MET A 1 14.66 -1.46 -4.51
N ASP A 2 14.16 -2.22 -5.47
CA ASP A 2 12.74 -2.37 -5.67
C ASP A 2 12.22 -3.64 -5.02
N GLU A 3 11.09 -3.52 -4.34
CA GLU A 3 10.44 -4.65 -3.69
C GLU A 3 9.02 -4.78 -4.22
N ILE A 4 8.52 -6.00 -4.27
CA ILE A 4 7.14 -6.28 -4.70
C ILE A 4 6.44 -7.07 -3.61
N PHE A 5 5.23 -6.63 -3.26
CA PHE A 5 4.40 -7.29 -2.25
C PHE A 5 3.04 -7.62 -2.85
N ILE A 6 2.58 -8.84 -2.62
CA ILE A 6 1.21 -9.18 -2.99
C ILE A 6 0.29 -8.50 -2.00
N ALA A 7 -0.65 -7.71 -2.51
CA ALA A 7 -1.49 -6.87 -1.67
C ALA A 7 -2.88 -6.71 -2.29
N SER A 8 -3.86 -6.43 -1.43
CA SER A 8 -5.21 -6.15 -1.88
C SER A 8 -5.67 -4.83 -1.29
N LEU A 9 -6.21 -3.97 -2.14
CA LEU A 9 -6.77 -2.70 -1.69
C LEU A 9 -8.17 -2.94 -1.12
N CYS A 10 -8.40 -2.44 0.10
CA CYS A 10 -9.71 -2.53 0.76
C CYS A 10 -10.49 -1.25 0.48
N LYS A 11 -11.34 -1.30 -0.56
CA LYS A 11 -12.19 -0.17 -0.91
C LYS A 11 -13.46 -0.72 -1.56
N ASN A 12 -14.57 -0.64 -0.83
CA ASN A 12 -15.86 -1.20 -1.27
C ASN A 12 -15.70 -2.67 -1.65
N GLY A 13 -14.89 -3.39 -0.85
CA GLY A 13 -14.57 -4.77 -1.10
C GLY A 13 -13.06 -4.97 -1.12
N ILE A 14 -12.62 -6.13 -1.55
CA ILE A 14 -11.21 -6.48 -1.61
C ILE A 14 -10.78 -6.57 -3.07
N LEU A 15 -9.79 -5.76 -3.43
CA LEU A 15 -9.31 -5.68 -4.80
C LEU A 15 -7.88 -6.16 -4.87
N GLY A 16 -7.69 -7.37 -5.38
CA GLY A 16 -6.36 -7.99 -5.45
C GLY A 16 -5.43 -7.32 -6.44
N GLY A 17 -4.15 -7.28 -6.08
CA GLY A 17 -3.12 -6.67 -6.91
C GLY A 17 -1.77 -6.84 -6.27
N ALA A 18 -0.90 -5.86 -6.51
CA ALA A 18 0.45 -5.87 -5.95
C ALA A 18 0.90 -4.46 -5.62
N ILE A 19 1.78 -4.36 -4.64
CA ILE A 19 2.43 -3.10 -4.29
C ILE A 19 3.88 -3.18 -4.72
N TYR A 20 4.32 -2.17 -5.44
CA TYR A 20 5.70 -2.00 -5.88
C TYR A 20 6.31 -0.87 -5.08
N VAL A 21 7.44 -1.15 -4.43
CA VAL A 21 8.12 -0.15 -3.58
C VAL A 21 9.47 0.16 -4.19
N ASP A 22 9.71 1.44 -4.47
CA ASP A 22 11.05 1.91 -4.80
C ASP A 22 11.44 2.98 -3.78
N LYS A 23 12.59 3.59 -3.93
CA LYS A 23 13.07 4.56 -2.95
C LYS A 23 12.24 5.83 -2.85
N ASN A 24 11.41 6.11 -3.85
CA ASN A 24 10.64 7.34 -3.92
C ASN A 24 9.13 7.15 -3.82
N HIS A 25 8.64 5.97 -4.19
CA HIS A 25 7.20 5.74 -4.32
C HIS A 25 6.78 4.36 -3.87
N ILE A 26 5.52 4.28 -3.44
CA ILE A 26 4.79 3.03 -3.32
C ILE A 26 3.72 3.07 -4.40
N THR A 27 3.65 2.03 -5.23
CA THR A 27 2.65 1.99 -6.29
C THR A 27 1.82 0.72 -6.17
N TYR A 28 0.51 0.89 -5.99
CA TYR A 28 -0.42 -0.23 -6.00
C TYR A 28 -0.94 -0.41 -7.43
N ARG A 29 -0.93 -1.63 -7.94
CA ARG A 29 -1.40 -1.93 -9.29
C ARG A 29 -2.32 -3.14 -9.28
N THR A 30 -3.37 -3.07 -10.09
CA THR A 30 -4.30 -4.17 -10.26
C THR A 30 -4.69 -4.27 -11.74
N ASN A 31 -5.01 -5.49 -12.17
CA ASN A 31 -5.46 -5.75 -13.53
C ASN A 31 -6.98 -5.68 -13.67
N LYS A 32 -7.69 -5.36 -12.60
CA LYS A 32 -9.15 -5.31 -12.61
C LYS A 32 -9.61 -4.12 -13.43
N LEU A 33 -10.26 -4.37 -14.55
CA LEU A 33 -10.74 -3.32 -15.43
C LEU A 33 -12.05 -2.68 -14.97
N THR A 34 -12.71 -3.30 -13.98
CA THR A 34 -13.97 -2.81 -13.45
C THR A 34 -13.82 -1.66 -12.46
N VAL A 35 -12.59 -1.34 -12.06
CA VAL A 35 -12.34 -0.26 -11.13
C VAL A 35 -11.88 0.98 -11.87
N SER A 36 -12.01 2.14 -11.22
CA SER A 36 -11.58 3.39 -11.83
C SER A 36 -10.08 3.36 -12.09
N GLU A 37 -9.65 4.08 -13.09
CA GLU A 37 -8.26 4.15 -13.51
C GLU A 37 -7.35 4.55 -12.35
N LYS A 38 -7.82 5.41 -11.46
CA LYS A 38 -7.08 5.84 -10.28
C LYS A 38 -6.57 4.66 -9.46
N TYR A 39 -7.42 3.63 -9.28
CA TYR A 39 -7.06 2.49 -8.43
C TYR A 39 -6.34 1.38 -9.19
N ARG A 40 -6.31 1.47 -10.51
CA ARG A 40 -5.56 0.48 -11.29
C ARG A 40 -4.06 0.75 -11.25
N ASN A 41 -3.67 1.98 -10.93
CA ASN A 41 -2.26 2.37 -10.85
C ASN A 41 -2.15 3.53 -9.86
N LEU A 42 -2.19 3.19 -8.58
CA LEU A 42 -2.20 4.18 -7.50
C LEU A 42 -0.79 4.43 -7.01
N LYS A 43 -0.24 5.58 -7.34
CA LYS A 43 1.13 5.95 -6.99
C LYS A 43 1.15 6.87 -5.78
N MET A 44 1.91 6.48 -4.77
CA MET A 44 1.99 7.21 -3.50
C MET A 44 3.44 7.60 -3.23
N PRO A 45 3.77 8.91 -3.30
CA PRO A 45 5.14 9.35 -2.97
C PRO A 45 5.45 9.10 -1.50
N ILE A 46 6.61 8.53 -1.22
CA ILE A 46 7.00 8.23 0.17
C ILE A 46 7.07 9.51 0.99
N LYS A 47 7.52 10.61 0.38
CA LYS A 47 7.61 11.89 1.09
C LYS A 47 6.26 12.44 1.54
N ASP A 48 5.16 11.98 0.94
CA ASP A 48 3.83 12.43 1.29
C ASP A 48 3.18 11.57 2.37
N ILE A 49 3.83 10.50 2.79
CA ILE A 49 3.28 9.61 3.81
C ILE A 49 3.42 10.25 5.19
N ILE A 50 2.28 10.42 5.85
CA ILE A 50 2.25 10.98 7.21
C ILE A 50 2.39 9.87 8.23
N GLU A 51 1.71 8.75 7.99
CA GLU A 51 1.66 7.67 8.96
C GLU A 51 1.38 6.35 8.28
N ILE A 52 1.95 5.27 8.81
CA ILE A 52 1.63 3.92 8.40
C ILE A 52 1.22 3.17 9.65
N THR A 53 -0.02 2.69 9.69
CA THR A 53 -0.53 1.94 10.83
C THR A 53 -0.81 0.50 10.43
N SER A 54 -0.54 -0.41 11.35
CA SER A 54 -0.77 -1.81 11.11
C SER A 54 -2.01 -2.27 11.87
N GLY A 55 -2.72 -3.24 11.30
CA GLY A 55 -3.94 -3.73 11.92
C GLY A 55 -4.29 -5.09 11.40
N ARG A 56 -5.54 -5.46 11.57
CA ARG A 56 -6.02 -6.77 11.19
C ARG A 56 -7.49 -6.66 10.78
N MET A 57 -7.86 -7.36 9.71
CA MET A 57 -9.25 -7.44 9.29
C MET A 57 -9.58 -8.93 9.24
N LEU A 58 -10.36 -9.41 10.22
CA LEU A 58 -10.56 -10.84 10.46
C LEU A 58 -9.19 -11.49 10.67
N PHE A 59 -8.78 -12.39 9.77
CA PHE A 59 -7.48 -13.06 9.86
C PHE A 59 -6.42 -12.42 8.97
N PHE A 60 -6.75 -11.36 8.26
CA PHE A 60 -5.85 -10.78 7.28
C PHE A 60 -5.02 -9.65 7.89
N PRO A 61 -3.70 -9.66 7.66
CA PRO A 61 -2.85 -8.54 8.10
C PRO A 61 -3.09 -7.32 7.23
N THR A 62 -3.34 -6.16 7.86
CA THR A 62 -3.61 -4.94 7.12
C THR A 62 -2.62 -3.85 7.45
N VAL A 63 -2.45 -2.94 6.49
CA VAL A 63 -1.64 -1.74 6.65
C VAL A 63 -2.45 -0.58 6.09
N THR A 64 -2.55 0.51 6.85
CA THR A 64 -3.20 1.72 6.39
C THR A 64 -2.13 2.78 6.17
N ILE A 65 -2.09 3.33 4.96
CA ILE A 65 -1.14 4.37 4.58
C ILE A 65 -1.89 5.69 4.54
N SER A 66 -1.49 6.62 5.40
CA SER A 66 -2.09 7.95 5.48
C SER A 66 -1.16 8.95 4.81
N LEU A 67 -1.70 9.68 3.86
CA LEU A 67 -0.95 10.64 3.07
C LEU A 67 -1.44 12.07 3.32
N LYS A 68 -0.67 13.04 2.87
CA LYS A 68 -1.07 14.44 2.92
C LYS A 68 -2.44 14.63 2.27
N HIS A 69 -3.16 15.65 2.70
CA HIS A 69 -4.48 16.01 2.19
C HIS A 69 -5.57 14.98 2.51
N ASP A 70 -5.41 14.28 3.64
CA ASP A 70 -6.39 13.33 4.16
C ASP A 70 -6.65 12.10 3.30
N TYR A 71 -5.73 11.76 2.41
CA TYR A 71 -5.84 10.51 1.66
C TYR A 71 -5.40 9.34 2.54
N LYS A 72 -6.22 8.31 2.59
CA LYS A 72 -5.91 7.08 3.33
C LYS A 72 -6.26 5.88 2.48
N TYR A 73 -5.35 4.91 2.47
CA TYR A 73 -5.57 3.67 1.73
C TYR A 73 -5.22 2.50 2.62
N LYS A 74 -6.15 1.54 2.69
CA LYS A 74 -5.97 0.35 3.51
C LYS A 74 -5.73 -0.84 2.60
N PHE A 75 -4.67 -1.59 2.90
CA PHE A 75 -4.28 -2.76 2.11
C PHE A 75 -4.16 -3.98 2.99
N ILE A 76 -4.52 -5.14 2.43
CA ILE A 76 -4.11 -6.43 3.00
C ILE A 76 -2.77 -6.72 2.36
N ILE A 77 -1.71 -6.92 3.18
CA ILE A 77 -0.38 -7.21 2.68
C ILE A 77 0.11 -8.51 3.31
N PHE A 78 0.33 -9.54 2.49
CA PHE A 78 0.64 -10.87 3.02
C PHE A 78 2.02 -10.95 3.68
N ASN A 79 2.97 -10.15 3.25
CA ASN A 79 4.28 -10.09 3.92
C ASN A 79 4.39 -8.76 4.66
N LYS A 80 3.45 -8.54 5.58
CA LYS A 80 3.34 -7.26 6.28
C LYS A 80 4.59 -6.89 7.04
N LYS A 81 5.20 -7.86 7.72
CA LYS A 81 6.39 -7.59 8.53
C LYS A 81 7.54 -7.04 7.68
N LYS A 82 7.77 -7.66 6.53
CA LYS A 82 8.81 -7.20 5.62
C LYS A 82 8.46 -5.83 5.04
N PHE A 83 7.18 -5.63 4.71
CA PHE A 83 6.73 -4.35 4.17
C PHE A 83 6.99 -3.22 5.18
N LEU A 84 6.60 -3.42 6.43
CA LEU A 84 6.80 -2.40 7.47
C LEU A 84 8.27 -2.12 7.70
N SER A 85 9.10 -3.15 7.69
CA SER A 85 10.55 -2.99 7.83
C SER A 85 11.12 -2.18 6.66
N THR A 86 10.72 -2.50 5.44
CA THR A 86 11.17 -1.79 4.24
C THR A 86 10.76 -0.32 4.31
N MET A 87 9.52 -0.06 4.69
CA MET A 87 9.04 1.31 4.78
C MET A 87 9.73 2.10 5.89
N ASN A 88 10.02 1.44 7.01
CA ASN A 88 10.74 2.10 8.09
C ASN A 88 12.13 2.55 7.63
N GLU A 89 12.82 1.72 6.88
CA GLU A 89 14.12 2.09 6.33
C GLU A 89 14.03 3.28 5.38
N LEU A 90 13.07 3.23 4.44
CA LEU A 90 12.93 4.27 3.43
C LEU A 90 12.51 5.61 4.02
N ARG A 91 11.65 5.60 5.03
CA ARG A 91 11.15 6.83 5.64
C ARG A 91 12.14 7.48 6.59
N HIS A 92 13.14 6.73 7.05
CA HIS A 92 14.12 7.22 8.02
C HIS A 92 15.54 7.26 7.45
N SER A 93 15.68 7.15 6.15
CA SER A 93 16.98 7.24 5.52
C SER A 93 17.33 8.65 5.12
#